data_ac09b163e161e31868a9efbf047e570f
#
_entry.id   ac09b163e161e31868a9efbf047e570f
#
_cell.length_a   1.000
_cell.length_b   1.000
_cell.length_c   1.000
_cell.angle_alpha   90.00
_cell.angle_beta   90.00
_cell.angle_gamma   90.00
#
_symmetry.space_group_name_H-M   'P 1'
#
loop_
_entity.id
_entity.type
_entity.pdbx_description
1 polymer ?
#
loop_
_entity_poly.entity_id
_entity_poly.type
_entity_poly.pdbx_seq_one_letter_code
_entity_poly.pdbx_strand_id
1 'polypeptide(L)'
;MDGIERGQLKVMPIHAVTEVYGEAGLHMLFDVESEAFPDDERAAMLRAERVASRLHAADKRVREPYVNHLLRVAIRIIRHYQVRDPEVVVAALLHDAVEDHPGDLADLAGAAERAAGEREAALTVLSRAFTPRVAELIAAVTNPHYDPARDKQEQYREHVVESLEANPWARVVKLSDFTDNGVGIIHTTGPKVRKASAKYAPLVPQLREFALRPDTPLSDEVKAHIVKQLDIAADRFRAILG
;
A
#
# COMPACT_ATOMS: atom_id res chain seq x y z
N MET A 1 -14.71 20.98 -12.49
CA MET A 1 -14.66 19.48 -12.36
C MET A 1 -16.07 18.92 -12.63
N ASP A 2 -16.69 19.36 -13.69
CA ASP A 2 -18.05 18.97 -14.04
C ASP A 2 -17.97 17.80 -15.01
N GLY A 3 -18.26 16.58 -14.56
CA GLY A 3 -18.32 15.43 -15.45
C GLY A 3 -18.04 14.06 -14.86
N ILE A 4 -17.58 13.96 -13.60
CA ILE A 4 -17.39 12.65 -12.97
C ILE A 4 -18.64 12.33 -12.12
N GLU A 5 -19.48 11.43 -12.60
CA GLU A 5 -20.64 10.99 -11.82
C GLU A 5 -20.24 9.96 -10.77
N ARG A 6 -20.53 10.24 -9.49
CA ARG A 6 -20.23 9.33 -8.36
C ARG A 6 -20.79 7.92 -8.57
N GLY A 7 -21.96 7.80 -9.21
CA GLY A 7 -22.57 6.51 -9.54
C GLY A 7 -21.75 5.67 -10.53
N GLN A 8 -21.12 6.32 -11.50
CA GLN A 8 -20.25 5.64 -12.47
C GLN A 8 -18.99 5.09 -11.80
N LEU A 9 -18.39 5.83 -10.86
CA LEU A 9 -17.21 5.39 -10.14
C LEU A 9 -17.43 4.09 -9.36
N LYS A 10 -18.64 3.89 -8.83
CA LYS A 10 -18.99 2.66 -8.07
C LYS A 10 -18.90 1.38 -8.91
N VAL A 11 -19.11 1.46 -10.21
CA VAL A 11 -19.12 0.30 -11.12
C VAL A 11 -17.86 0.18 -11.98
N MET A 12 -17.06 1.23 -12.07
CA MET A 12 -15.83 1.21 -12.85
C MET A 12 -14.71 0.43 -12.15
N PRO A 13 -13.93 -0.39 -12.88
CA PRO A 13 -12.69 -0.96 -12.36
C PRO A 13 -11.70 0.13 -11.96
N ILE A 14 -10.91 -0.09 -10.89
CA ILE A 14 -9.96 0.90 -10.36
C ILE A 14 -8.98 1.39 -11.43
N HIS A 15 -8.47 0.49 -12.29
CA HIS A 15 -7.55 0.86 -13.37
C HIS A 15 -8.23 1.76 -14.41
N ALA A 16 -9.50 1.51 -14.73
CA ALA A 16 -10.24 2.34 -15.68
C ALA A 16 -10.48 3.75 -15.12
N VAL A 17 -10.76 3.88 -13.81
CA VAL A 17 -10.83 5.19 -13.16
C VAL A 17 -9.49 5.91 -13.27
N THR A 18 -8.37 5.21 -13.06
CA THR A 18 -7.02 5.78 -13.19
C THR A 18 -6.76 6.27 -14.62
N GLU A 19 -7.10 5.47 -15.62
CA GLU A 19 -6.85 5.80 -17.03
C GLU A 19 -7.71 6.95 -17.55
N VAL A 20 -8.98 6.99 -17.14
CA VAL A 20 -9.96 7.96 -17.66
C VAL A 20 -9.91 9.28 -16.88
N TYR A 21 -9.80 9.21 -15.55
CA TYR A 21 -9.96 10.39 -14.69
C TYR A 21 -8.70 10.73 -13.87
N GLY A 22 -7.65 9.93 -13.96
CA GLY A 22 -6.38 10.16 -13.28
C GLY A 22 -6.51 10.27 -11.75
N GLU A 23 -5.67 11.12 -11.17
CA GLU A 23 -5.61 11.39 -9.74
C GLU A 23 -6.96 11.86 -9.18
N ALA A 24 -7.60 12.83 -9.83
CA ALA A 24 -8.89 13.38 -9.39
C ALA A 24 -9.99 12.31 -9.29
N GLY A 25 -10.02 11.37 -10.25
CA GLY A 25 -10.95 10.25 -10.23
C GLY A 25 -10.69 9.29 -9.07
N LEU A 26 -9.43 9.01 -8.75
CA LEU A 26 -9.06 8.14 -7.63
C LEU A 26 -9.40 8.78 -6.27
N HIS A 27 -9.16 10.08 -6.09
CA HIS A 27 -9.59 10.80 -4.89
C HIS A 27 -11.09 10.73 -4.69
N MET A 28 -11.86 11.00 -5.76
CA MET A 28 -13.33 10.90 -5.70
C MET A 28 -13.79 9.48 -5.45
N LEU A 29 -13.15 8.47 -6.06
CA LEU A 29 -13.48 7.07 -5.82
C LEU A 29 -13.20 6.67 -4.36
N PHE A 30 -12.07 7.11 -3.79
CA PHE A 30 -11.75 6.87 -2.39
C PHE A 30 -12.79 7.51 -1.45
N ASP A 31 -13.18 8.76 -1.74
CA ASP A 31 -14.25 9.44 -1.00
C ASP A 31 -15.58 8.64 -1.05
N VAL A 32 -15.96 8.17 -2.24
CA VAL A 32 -17.16 7.33 -2.44
C VAL A 32 -17.09 6.00 -1.67
N GLU A 33 -15.94 5.32 -1.69
CA GLU A 33 -15.77 4.06 -0.95
C GLU A 33 -15.76 4.27 0.57
N SER A 34 -15.25 5.42 1.02
CA SER A 34 -15.21 5.77 2.43
C SER A 34 -16.59 6.04 3.05
N GLU A 35 -17.62 6.30 2.23
CA GLU A 35 -19.00 6.47 2.70
C GLU A 35 -19.59 5.22 3.40
N ALA A 36 -18.98 4.07 3.22
CA ALA A 36 -19.39 2.83 3.88
C ALA A 36 -18.95 2.74 5.36
N PHE A 37 -18.22 3.76 5.86
CA PHE A 37 -17.72 3.82 7.23
C PHE A 37 -18.45 4.88 8.06
N PRO A 38 -18.51 4.75 9.40
CA PRO A 38 -18.98 5.79 10.29
C PRO A 38 -18.24 7.12 10.07
N ASP A 39 -18.87 8.24 10.37
CA ASP A 39 -18.37 9.59 10.08
C ASP A 39 -17.01 9.88 10.71
N ASP A 40 -16.76 9.44 11.94
CA ASP A 40 -15.49 9.60 12.65
C ASP A 40 -14.36 8.77 12.04
N GLU A 41 -14.65 7.52 11.68
CA GLU A 41 -13.73 6.63 10.97
C GLU A 41 -13.40 7.17 9.58
N ARG A 42 -14.43 7.59 8.84
CA ARG A 42 -14.27 8.24 7.54
C ARG A 42 -13.41 9.51 7.64
N ALA A 43 -13.64 10.34 8.66
CA ALA A 43 -12.85 11.55 8.88
C ALA A 43 -11.36 11.23 9.11
N ALA A 44 -11.03 10.14 9.82
CA ALA A 44 -9.65 9.67 10.00
C ALA A 44 -9.03 9.21 8.68
N MET A 45 -9.77 8.45 7.86
CA MET A 45 -9.32 7.98 6.55
C MET A 45 -9.06 9.15 5.58
N LEU A 46 -9.97 10.13 5.51
CA LEU A 46 -9.79 11.33 4.69
C LEU A 46 -8.63 12.24 5.20
N ARG A 47 -8.36 12.21 6.50
CA ARG A 47 -7.17 12.87 7.06
C ARG A 47 -5.89 12.17 6.62
N ALA A 48 -5.85 10.84 6.64
CA ALA A 48 -4.71 10.06 6.18
C ALA A 48 -4.44 10.27 4.68
N GLU A 49 -5.49 10.30 3.87
CA GLU A 49 -5.40 10.60 2.44
C GLU A 49 -4.76 11.98 2.19
N ARG A 50 -5.17 13.02 2.93
CA ARG A 50 -4.55 14.36 2.82
C ARG A 50 -3.10 14.39 3.29
N VAL A 51 -2.73 13.60 4.30
CA VAL A 51 -1.34 13.46 4.76
C VAL A 51 -0.50 12.77 3.67
N ALA A 52 -0.96 11.64 3.14
CA ALA A 52 -0.30 10.91 2.07
C ALA A 52 -0.10 11.80 0.82
N SER A 53 -1.14 12.52 0.39
CA SER A 53 -1.07 13.42 -0.78
C SER A 53 -0.06 14.55 -0.59
N ARG A 54 0.07 15.09 0.62
CA ARG A 54 1.07 16.14 0.90
C ARG A 54 2.49 15.61 0.94
N LEU A 55 2.71 14.49 1.61
CA LEU A 55 4.04 13.88 1.69
C LEU A 55 4.55 13.53 0.29
N HIS A 56 3.73 12.89 -0.52
CA HIS A 56 4.12 12.42 -1.85
C HIS A 56 3.80 13.39 -2.99
N ALA A 57 3.55 14.69 -2.70
CA ALA A 57 3.15 15.68 -3.70
C ALA A 57 4.18 15.87 -4.84
N ALA A 58 5.47 15.71 -4.53
CA ALA A 58 6.56 15.81 -5.51
C ALA A 58 6.95 14.46 -6.13
N ASP A 59 6.46 13.36 -5.60
CA ASP A 59 6.86 12.02 -5.99
C ASP A 59 6.11 11.54 -7.23
N LYS A 60 6.83 10.82 -8.08
CA LYS A 60 6.28 10.29 -9.33
C LYS A 60 6.67 8.84 -9.54
N ARG A 61 5.70 8.06 -9.98
CA ARG A 61 5.94 6.79 -10.67
C ARG A 61 6.22 7.06 -12.15
N VAL A 62 6.47 6.00 -12.91
CA VAL A 62 6.89 6.16 -14.33
C VAL A 62 5.92 7.01 -15.17
N ARG A 63 4.62 6.92 -14.91
CA ARG A 63 3.58 7.57 -15.72
C ARG A 63 2.54 8.36 -14.93
N GLU A 64 2.67 8.43 -13.61
CA GLU A 64 1.64 8.99 -12.74
C GLU A 64 2.21 9.58 -11.45
N PRO A 65 1.47 10.47 -10.76
CA PRO A 65 1.75 10.86 -9.39
C PRO A 65 1.77 9.64 -8.45
N TYR A 66 2.64 9.67 -7.44
CA TYR A 66 2.79 8.54 -6.51
C TYR A 66 1.53 8.26 -5.72
N VAL A 67 0.78 9.29 -5.36
CA VAL A 67 -0.47 9.18 -4.59
C VAL A 67 -1.51 8.25 -5.25
N ASN A 68 -1.50 8.13 -6.57
CA ASN A 68 -2.37 7.20 -7.28
C ASN A 68 -2.18 5.75 -6.82
N HIS A 69 -0.94 5.36 -6.55
CA HIS A 69 -0.63 4.05 -5.99
C HIS A 69 -1.25 3.86 -4.60
N LEU A 70 -1.03 4.81 -3.70
CA LEU A 70 -1.54 4.76 -2.33
C LEU A 70 -3.07 4.67 -2.31
N LEU A 71 -3.74 5.48 -3.14
CA LEU A 71 -5.19 5.43 -3.31
C LEU A 71 -5.67 4.08 -3.85
N ARG A 72 -5.02 3.53 -4.90
CA ARG A 72 -5.39 2.21 -5.44
C ARG A 72 -5.23 1.09 -4.42
N VAL A 73 -4.17 1.15 -3.60
CA VAL A 73 -3.93 0.18 -2.52
C VAL A 73 -5.07 0.24 -1.50
N ALA A 74 -5.43 1.43 -1.03
CA ALA A 74 -6.51 1.63 -0.05
C ALA A 74 -7.89 1.27 -0.62
N ILE A 75 -8.21 1.73 -1.84
CA ILE A 75 -9.49 1.43 -2.50
C ILE A 75 -9.66 -0.07 -2.71
N ARG A 76 -8.60 -0.80 -3.10
CA ARG A 76 -8.64 -2.25 -3.27
C ARG A 76 -8.95 -2.97 -1.96
N ILE A 77 -8.41 -2.52 -0.84
CA ILE A 77 -8.70 -3.07 0.49
C ILE A 77 -10.19 -2.91 0.83
N ILE A 78 -10.77 -1.74 0.58
CA ILE A 78 -12.19 -1.49 0.85
C ILE A 78 -13.08 -2.29 -0.12
N ARG A 79 -12.84 -2.16 -1.42
CA ARG A 79 -13.74 -2.63 -2.48
C ARG A 79 -13.58 -4.11 -2.79
N HIS A 80 -12.33 -4.58 -3.01
CA HIS A 80 -12.07 -5.94 -3.46
C HIS A 80 -11.80 -6.90 -2.31
N TYR A 81 -11.14 -6.42 -1.22
CA TYR A 81 -10.89 -7.26 -0.06
C TYR A 81 -12.01 -7.17 0.98
N GLN A 82 -12.98 -6.25 0.78
CA GLN A 82 -14.16 -6.08 1.62
C GLN A 82 -13.83 -5.81 3.09
N VAL A 83 -12.67 -5.23 3.36
CA VAL A 83 -12.23 -4.87 4.71
C VAL A 83 -12.99 -3.63 5.19
N ARG A 84 -13.49 -3.69 6.43
CA ARG A 84 -14.23 -2.61 7.10
C ARG A 84 -13.51 -2.17 8.37
N ASP A 85 -12.19 -2.16 8.33
CA ASP A 85 -11.30 -1.72 9.40
C ASP A 85 -10.61 -0.42 8.96
N PRO A 86 -10.99 0.75 9.54
CA PRO A 86 -10.47 2.04 9.12
C PRO A 86 -8.97 2.18 9.37
N GLU A 87 -8.42 1.53 10.41
CA GLU A 87 -6.99 1.60 10.72
C GLU A 87 -6.15 0.87 9.66
N VAL A 88 -6.65 -0.22 9.10
CA VAL A 88 -6.01 -0.92 7.97
C VAL A 88 -6.02 -0.05 6.72
N VAL A 89 -7.12 0.66 6.46
CA VAL A 89 -7.20 1.60 5.33
C VAL A 89 -6.26 2.79 5.51
N VAL A 90 -6.20 3.37 6.72
CA VAL A 90 -5.25 4.44 7.08
C VAL A 90 -3.81 3.96 6.89
N ALA A 91 -3.47 2.76 7.39
CA ALA A 91 -2.15 2.18 7.20
C ALA A 91 -1.81 1.96 5.72
N ALA A 92 -2.79 1.56 4.90
CA ALA A 92 -2.62 1.39 3.46
C ALA A 92 -2.33 2.70 2.73
N LEU A 93 -2.94 3.81 3.14
CA LEU A 93 -2.65 5.14 2.58
C LEU A 93 -1.27 5.66 2.96
N LEU A 94 -0.76 5.25 4.12
CA LEU A 94 0.49 5.77 4.71
C LEU A 94 1.64 4.75 4.71
N HIS A 95 1.48 3.61 4.01
CA HIS A 95 2.42 2.49 4.13
C HIS A 95 3.85 2.83 3.69
N ASP A 96 4.01 3.74 2.73
CA ASP A 96 5.31 4.21 2.25
C ASP A 96 5.79 5.50 2.94
N ALA A 97 4.94 6.15 3.77
CA ALA A 97 5.26 7.45 4.37
C ALA A 97 6.51 7.43 5.26
N VAL A 98 6.74 6.34 6.01
CA VAL A 98 7.92 6.18 6.88
C VAL A 98 9.15 5.71 6.10
N GLU A 99 8.96 5.05 4.95
CA GLU A 99 10.06 4.64 4.09
C GLU A 99 10.59 5.81 3.26
N ASP A 100 9.69 6.60 2.66
CA ASP A 100 10.05 7.63 1.69
C ASP A 100 10.23 9.02 2.33
N HIS A 101 9.48 9.34 3.40
CA HIS A 101 9.43 10.65 4.04
C HIS A 101 9.61 10.61 5.57
N PRO A 102 10.57 9.84 6.12
CA PRO A 102 10.74 9.76 7.58
C PRO A 102 11.11 11.10 8.18
N GLY A 103 11.95 11.91 7.50
CA GLY A 103 12.38 13.24 7.96
C GLY A 103 11.23 14.24 8.06
N ASP A 104 10.37 14.32 7.02
CA ASP A 104 9.21 15.24 7.01
C ASP A 104 8.23 14.94 8.16
N LEU A 105 8.04 13.66 8.46
CA LEU A 105 7.26 13.24 9.62
C LEU A 105 7.98 13.52 10.94
N ALA A 106 9.27 13.23 11.03
CA ALA A 106 10.09 13.48 12.23
C ALA A 106 10.16 14.97 12.60
N ASP A 107 10.05 15.87 11.62
CA ASP A 107 10.00 17.32 11.86
C ASP A 107 8.77 17.75 12.68
N LEU A 108 7.72 16.95 12.68
CA LEU A 108 6.53 17.13 13.52
C LEU A 108 6.67 16.55 14.94
N ALA A 109 7.79 15.88 15.22
CA ALA A 109 8.07 15.25 16.50
C ALA A 109 8.76 16.21 17.48
N GLY A 110 8.64 15.92 18.77
CA GLY A 110 9.40 16.61 19.82
C GLY A 110 10.90 16.27 19.78
N ALA A 111 11.73 17.10 20.41
CA ALA A 111 13.18 16.91 20.43
C ALA A 111 13.61 15.55 21.01
N ALA A 112 12.92 15.07 22.05
CA ALA A 112 13.19 13.77 22.67
C ALA A 112 12.84 12.60 21.74
N GLU A 113 11.75 12.71 20.97
CA GLU A 113 11.31 11.71 20.01
C GLU A 113 12.30 11.63 18.83
N ARG A 114 12.76 12.78 18.32
CA ARG A 114 13.78 12.84 17.25
C ARG A 114 15.12 12.24 17.64
N ALA A 115 15.46 12.26 18.92
CA ALA A 115 16.70 11.65 19.42
C ALA A 115 16.75 10.12 19.26
N ALA A 116 15.59 9.46 19.08
CA ALA A 116 15.50 8.03 18.81
C ALA A 116 15.78 7.66 17.33
N GLY A 117 15.80 8.65 16.43
CA GLY A 117 15.97 8.47 15.00
C GLY A 117 14.74 8.91 14.20
N GLU A 118 14.92 9.22 12.91
CA GLU A 118 13.84 9.74 12.05
C GLU A 118 12.69 8.75 11.90
N ARG A 119 12.98 7.46 11.73
CA ARG A 119 11.96 6.41 11.56
C ARG A 119 11.10 6.26 12.82
N GLU A 120 11.73 6.17 13.99
CA GLU A 120 11.06 6.01 15.27
C GLU A 120 10.24 7.27 15.60
N ALA A 121 10.77 8.44 15.31
CA ALA A 121 10.06 9.71 15.47
C ALA A 121 8.86 9.78 14.53
N ALA A 122 8.98 9.38 13.26
CA ALA A 122 7.90 9.32 12.29
C ALA A 122 6.77 8.38 12.74
N LEU A 123 7.12 7.17 13.21
CA LEU A 123 6.15 6.22 13.75
C LEU A 123 5.44 6.76 14.99
N THR A 124 6.16 7.46 15.88
CA THR A 124 5.57 8.12 17.06
C THR A 124 4.60 9.22 16.66
N VAL A 125 4.92 10.03 15.65
CA VAL A 125 4.03 11.06 15.10
C VAL A 125 2.76 10.42 14.53
N LEU A 126 2.89 9.35 13.75
CA LEU A 126 1.74 8.64 13.18
C LEU A 126 0.88 7.96 14.25
N SER A 127 1.50 7.36 15.28
CA SER A 127 0.80 6.79 16.42
C SER A 127 -0.07 7.82 17.15
N ARG A 128 0.46 9.03 17.34
CA ARG A 128 -0.25 10.14 17.99
C ARG A 128 -1.33 10.75 17.10
N ALA A 129 -1.06 10.85 15.79
CA ALA A 129 -1.99 11.45 14.83
C ALA A 129 -3.18 10.56 14.51
N PHE A 130 -3.00 9.25 14.58
CA PHE A 130 -4.00 8.23 14.29
C PHE A 130 -4.17 7.29 15.50
N THR A 131 -3.48 6.15 15.50
CA THR A 131 -3.47 5.21 16.62
C THR A 131 -2.14 4.45 16.70
N PRO A 132 -1.80 3.85 17.86
CA PRO A 132 -0.64 2.95 17.97
C PRO A 132 -0.70 1.80 16.96
N ARG A 133 -1.89 1.20 16.74
CA ARG A 133 -2.07 0.09 15.79
C ARG A 133 -1.79 0.51 14.34
N VAL A 134 -2.17 1.71 13.93
CA VAL A 134 -1.80 2.25 12.61
C VAL A 134 -0.29 2.32 12.46
N ALA A 135 0.42 2.84 13.45
CA ALA A 135 1.88 2.91 13.41
C ALA A 135 2.54 1.51 13.37
N GLU A 136 2.01 0.54 14.12
CA GLU A 136 2.46 -0.85 14.09
C GLU A 136 2.28 -1.50 12.71
N LEU A 137 1.11 -1.29 12.07
CA LEU A 137 0.85 -1.78 10.72
C LEU A 137 1.80 -1.17 9.70
N ILE A 138 2.04 0.13 9.77
CA ILE A 138 2.99 0.83 8.89
C ILE A 138 4.41 0.30 9.14
N ALA A 139 4.84 0.17 10.39
CA ALA A 139 6.16 -0.36 10.73
C ALA A 139 6.39 -1.76 10.17
N ALA A 140 5.36 -2.62 10.20
CA ALA A 140 5.43 -3.99 9.70
C ALA A 140 5.60 -4.07 8.17
N VAL A 141 5.17 -3.06 7.41
CA VAL A 141 5.32 -3.03 5.94
C VAL A 141 6.44 -2.13 5.45
N THR A 142 7.03 -1.30 6.33
CA THR A 142 8.18 -0.42 6.05
C THR A 142 9.47 -1.24 5.98
N ASN A 143 10.27 -1.06 4.93
CA ASN A 143 11.54 -1.77 4.77
C ASN A 143 12.52 -1.47 5.91
N PRO A 144 13.36 -2.44 6.32
CA PRO A 144 14.36 -2.23 7.37
C PRO A 144 15.53 -1.37 6.87
N HIS A 145 16.37 -0.92 7.78
CA HIS A 145 17.72 -0.47 7.42
C HIS A 145 18.52 -1.67 6.92
N TYR A 146 19.03 -1.57 5.69
CA TYR A 146 19.79 -2.65 5.06
C TYR A 146 21.25 -2.61 5.54
N ASP A 147 21.78 -3.77 5.93
CA ASP A 147 23.20 -3.97 6.15
C ASP A 147 23.93 -3.93 4.79
N PRO A 148 24.85 -2.99 4.55
CA PRO A 148 25.58 -2.88 3.30
C PRO A 148 26.48 -4.08 3.01
N ALA A 149 26.80 -4.92 3.99
CA ALA A 149 27.61 -6.14 3.82
C ALA A 149 26.81 -7.35 3.32
N ARG A 150 25.45 -7.24 3.27
CA ARG A 150 24.56 -8.34 2.85
C ARG A 150 23.83 -7.99 1.54
N ASP A 151 23.36 -9.02 0.83
CA ASP A 151 22.51 -8.80 -0.35
C ASP A 151 21.20 -8.11 0.02
N LYS A 152 20.96 -6.97 -0.62
CA LYS A 152 19.77 -6.14 -0.34
C LYS A 152 18.46 -6.87 -0.64
N GLN A 153 18.41 -7.68 -1.69
CA GLN A 153 17.20 -8.38 -2.10
C GLN A 153 16.86 -9.53 -1.14
N GLU A 154 17.90 -10.19 -0.61
CA GLU A 154 17.74 -11.22 0.41
C GLU A 154 17.20 -10.64 1.70
N GLN A 155 17.80 -9.57 2.21
CA GLN A 155 17.30 -8.85 3.41
C GLN A 155 15.86 -8.36 3.23
N TYR A 156 15.52 -7.86 2.04
CA TYR A 156 14.16 -7.45 1.73
C TYR A 156 13.18 -8.63 1.84
N ARG A 157 13.53 -9.79 1.25
CA ARG A 157 12.67 -11.00 1.33
C ARG A 157 12.51 -11.51 2.76
N GLU A 158 13.62 -11.61 3.49
CA GLU A 158 13.62 -12.02 4.91
C GLU A 158 12.70 -11.12 5.73
N HIS A 159 12.87 -9.81 5.61
CA HIS A 159 12.05 -8.84 6.34
C HIS A 159 10.56 -8.97 5.99
N VAL A 160 10.22 -9.05 4.71
CA VAL A 160 8.82 -9.21 4.30
C VAL A 160 8.22 -10.48 4.89
N VAL A 161 8.95 -11.61 4.85
CA VAL A 161 8.47 -12.87 5.42
C VAL A 161 8.28 -12.74 6.93
N GLU A 162 9.27 -12.26 7.66
CA GLU A 162 9.24 -12.14 9.11
C GLU A 162 8.10 -11.20 9.59
N SER A 163 7.99 -10.02 8.98
CA SER A 163 6.98 -9.03 9.35
C SER A 163 5.55 -9.54 9.09
N LEU A 164 5.33 -10.19 7.95
CA LEU A 164 4.01 -10.70 7.59
C LEU A 164 3.65 -11.99 8.35
N GLU A 165 4.65 -12.78 8.79
CA GLU A 165 4.43 -13.90 9.70
C GLU A 165 3.81 -13.42 11.02
N ALA A 166 4.36 -12.34 11.57
CA ALA A 166 3.96 -11.80 12.86
C ALA A 166 2.64 -11.02 12.84
N ASN A 167 2.27 -10.40 11.71
CA ASN A 167 1.13 -9.48 11.65
C ASN A 167 0.13 -9.82 10.52
N PRO A 168 -1.00 -10.49 10.83
CA PRO A 168 -2.03 -10.85 9.84
C PRO A 168 -2.64 -9.65 9.09
N TRP A 169 -2.80 -8.50 9.73
CA TRP A 169 -3.36 -7.31 9.08
C TRP A 169 -2.34 -6.58 8.19
N ALA A 170 -1.06 -6.63 8.54
CA ALA A 170 0.00 -6.16 7.64
C ALA A 170 0.05 -6.97 6.34
N ARG A 171 -0.31 -8.26 6.37
CA ARG A 171 -0.48 -9.09 5.16
C ARG A 171 -1.50 -8.48 4.21
N VAL A 172 -2.64 -8.00 4.72
CA VAL A 172 -3.70 -7.38 3.90
C VAL A 172 -3.18 -6.15 3.17
N VAL A 173 -2.46 -5.28 3.87
CA VAL A 173 -1.82 -4.09 3.26
C VAL A 173 -0.81 -4.52 2.21
N LYS A 174 0.10 -5.43 2.55
CA LYS A 174 1.17 -5.88 1.64
C LYS A 174 0.67 -6.62 0.41
N LEU A 175 -0.38 -7.43 0.55
CA LEU A 175 -1.02 -8.11 -0.59
C LEU A 175 -1.66 -7.11 -1.55
N SER A 176 -2.26 -6.03 -1.04
CA SER A 176 -2.80 -4.97 -1.89
C SER A 176 -1.72 -4.15 -2.58
N ASP A 177 -0.66 -3.75 -1.85
CA ASP A 177 0.52 -3.08 -2.38
C ASP A 177 1.18 -3.93 -3.48
N PHE A 178 1.43 -5.21 -3.19
CA PHE A 178 2.02 -6.12 -4.17
C PHE A 178 1.14 -6.29 -5.42
N THR A 179 -0.17 -6.35 -5.27
CA THR A 179 -1.09 -6.43 -6.42
C THR A 179 -0.94 -5.21 -7.31
N ASP A 180 -0.82 -4.01 -6.75
CA ASP A 180 -0.61 -2.78 -7.53
C ASP A 180 0.76 -2.79 -8.24
N ASN A 181 1.80 -3.24 -7.56
CA ASN A 181 3.15 -3.31 -8.11
C ASN A 181 3.37 -4.47 -9.09
N GLY A 182 2.83 -5.66 -8.79
CA GLY A 182 3.04 -6.89 -9.57
C GLY A 182 2.08 -7.03 -10.73
N VAL A 183 0.77 -6.94 -10.50
CA VAL A 183 -0.23 -7.02 -11.56
C VAL A 183 -0.20 -5.75 -12.42
N GLY A 184 0.04 -4.59 -11.80
CA GLY A 184 0.22 -3.31 -12.47
C GLY A 184 1.52 -3.14 -13.24
N ILE A 185 2.44 -4.11 -13.21
CA ILE A 185 3.78 -4.02 -13.86
C ILE A 185 3.71 -3.74 -15.36
N ILE A 186 2.60 -4.09 -16.01
CA ILE A 186 2.35 -3.81 -17.43
C ILE A 186 2.34 -2.30 -17.75
N HIS A 187 2.08 -1.47 -16.75
CA HIS A 187 2.08 -0.01 -16.88
C HIS A 187 3.48 0.59 -16.70
N THR A 188 4.47 -0.23 -16.32
CA THR A 188 5.88 0.16 -16.20
C THR A 188 6.60 -0.12 -17.51
N THR A 189 7.56 0.70 -17.89
CA THR A 189 8.30 0.58 -19.16
C THR A 189 9.82 0.67 -18.95
N GLY A 190 10.56 0.19 -19.95
CA GLY A 190 12.02 0.28 -19.99
C GLY A 190 12.72 -0.61 -18.96
N PRO A 191 13.97 -0.29 -18.58
CA PRO A 191 14.78 -1.11 -17.67
C PRO A 191 14.17 -1.36 -16.30
N LYS A 192 13.30 -0.45 -15.85
CA LYS A 192 12.59 -0.56 -14.55
C LYS A 192 11.68 -1.79 -14.50
N VAL A 193 11.08 -2.20 -15.62
CA VAL A 193 10.20 -3.39 -15.69
C VAL A 193 10.97 -4.63 -15.26
N ARG A 194 12.13 -4.90 -15.87
CA ARG A 194 12.93 -6.09 -15.57
C ARG A 194 13.43 -6.08 -14.11
N LYS A 195 13.91 -4.91 -13.65
CA LYS A 195 14.35 -4.75 -12.25
C LYS A 195 13.24 -5.00 -11.25
N ALA A 196 12.05 -4.45 -11.48
CA ALA A 196 10.88 -4.65 -10.62
C ALA A 196 10.43 -6.12 -10.64
N SER A 197 10.37 -6.74 -11.83
CA SER A 197 10.04 -8.16 -11.96
C SER A 197 11.02 -9.06 -11.19
N ALA A 198 12.33 -8.80 -11.28
CA ALA A 198 13.34 -9.55 -10.54
C ALA A 198 13.24 -9.36 -9.02
N LYS A 199 12.82 -8.15 -8.56
CA LYS A 199 12.57 -7.87 -7.14
C LYS A 199 11.37 -8.64 -6.61
N TYR A 200 10.26 -8.66 -7.36
CA TYR A 200 8.96 -9.13 -6.87
C TYR A 200 8.67 -10.60 -7.15
N ALA A 201 9.21 -11.17 -8.24
CA ALA A 201 8.93 -12.57 -8.60
C ALA A 201 9.24 -13.58 -7.47
N PRO A 202 10.36 -13.47 -6.74
CA PRO A 202 10.67 -14.42 -5.66
C PRO A 202 9.72 -14.37 -4.46
N LEU A 203 8.94 -13.29 -4.30
CA LEU A 203 7.98 -13.14 -3.20
C LEU A 203 6.64 -13.83 -3.45
N VAL A 204 6.31 -14.14 -4.71
CA VAL A 204 4.97 -14.67 -5.05
C VAL A 204 4.61 -15.93 -4.26
N PRO A 205 5.50 -16.93 -4.09
CA PRO A 205 5.16 -18.14 -3.33
C PRO A 205 4.80 -17.84 -1.87
N GLN A 206 5.57 -17.00 -1.18
CA GLN A 206 5.33 -16.61 0.20
C GLN A 206 4.04 -15.80 0.36
N LEU A 207 3.80 -14.85 -0.55
CA LEU A 207 2.57 -14.04 -0.53
C LEU A 207 1.33 -14.90 -0.77
N ARG A 208 1.43 -15.93 -1.62
CA ARG A 208 0.37 -16.91 -1.82
C ARG A 208 0.09 -17.70 -0.54
N GLU A 209 1.14 -18.19 0.12
CA GLU A 209 1.01 -18.89 1.40
C GLU A 209 0.34 -17.99 2.44
N PHE A 210 0.82 -16.76 2.62
CA PHE A 210 0.24 -15.80 3.54
C PHE A 210 -1.21 -15.45 3.22
N ALA A 211 -1.59 -15.32 1.95
CA ALA A 211 -2.97 -15.06 1.57
C ALA A 211 -3.90 -16.21 2.00
N LEU A 212 -3.43 -17.45 1.92
CA LEU A 212 -4.23 -18.65 2.22
C LEU A 212 -4.24 -19.04 3.70
N ARG A 213 -3.41 -18.43 4.56
CA ARG A 213 -3.36 -18.76 5.98
C ARG A 213 -4.72 -18.58 6.65
N PRO A 214 -5.12 -19.47 7.57
CA PRO A 214 -6.37 -19.35 8.32
C PRO A 214 -6.48 -18.04 9.12
N ASP A 215 -5.35 -17.55 9.65
CA ASP A 215 -5.26 -16.33 10.46
C ASP A 215 -5.17 -15.04 9.61
N THR A 216 -5.10 -15.12 8.27
CA THR A 216 -5.25 -13.94 7.42
C THR A 216 -6.72 -13.53 7.40
N PRO A 217 -7.05 -12.29 7.87
CA PRO A 217 -8.42 -11.89 8.19
C PRO A 217 -9.23 -11.48 6.94
N LEU A 218 -9.34 -12.39 6.00
CA LEU A 218 -10.05 -12.25 4.74
C LEU A 218 -10.95 -13.46 4.49
N SER A 219 -12.05 -13.28 3.78
CA SER A 219 -12.90 -14.39 3.37
C SER A 219 -12.20 -15.30 2.36
N ASP A 220 -12.63 -16.56 2.26
CA ASP A 220 -12.06 -17.53 1.31
C ASP A 220 -12.23 -17.05 -0.14
N GLU A 221 -13.32 -16.36 -0.47
CA GLU A 221 -13.54 -15.75 -1.79
C GLU A 221 -12.50 -14.69 -2.10
N VAL A 222 -12.22 -13.80 -1.14
CA VAL A 222 -11.18 -12.76 -1.28
C VAL A 222 -9.80 -13.39 -1.38
N LYS A 223 -9.50 -14.42 -0.56
CA LYS A 223 -8.23 -15.16 -0.65
C LYS A 223 -8.04 -15.79 -2.03
N ALA A 224 -9.08 -16.42 -2.57
CA ALA A 224 -9.04 -16.98 -3.92
C ALA A 224 -8.84 -15.92 -4.99
N HIS A 225 -9.49 -14.75 -4.86
CA HIS A 225 -9.26 -13.61 -5.75
C HIS A 225 -7.80 -13.12 -5.71
N ILE A 226 -7.22 -12.97 -4.51
CA ILE A 226 -5.82 -12.56 -4.34
C ILE A 226 -4.87 -13.58 -4.98
N VAL A 227 -5.08 -14.87 -4.75
CA VAL A 227 -4.27 -15.93 -5.36
C VAL A 227 -4.28 -15.81 -6.89
N LYS A 228 -5.45 -15.58 -7.49
CA LYS A 228 -5.56 -15.35 -8.94
C LYS A 228 -4.76 -14.13 -9.41
N GLN A 229 -4.73 -13.03 -8.63
CA GLN A 229 -3.91 -11.86 -8.94
C GLN A 229 -2.42 -12.19 -8.85
N LEU A 230 -2.00 -12.96 -7.86
CA LEU A 230 -0.62 -13.42 -7.71
C LEU A 230 -0.18 -14.31 -8.88
N ASP A 231 -1.08 -15.17 -9.40
CA ASP A 231 -0.81 -16.01 -10.58
C ASP A 231 -0.58 -15.14 -11.82
N ILE A 232 -1.44 -14.13 -12.03
CA ILE A 232 -1.28 -13.17 -13.13
C ILE A 232 0.06 -12.42 -13.01
N ALA A 233 0.46 -12.01 -11.81
CA ALA A 233 1.74 -11.37 -11.58
C ALA A 233 2.91 -12.32 -11.89
N ALA A 234 2.84 -13.59 -11.45
CA ALA A 234 3.86 -14.60 -11.71
C ALA A 234 4.04 -14.86 -13.21
N ASP A 235 2.93 -14.96 -13.96
CA ASP A 235 2.96 -15.15 -15.42
C ASP A 235 3.61 -13.95 -16.12
N ARG A 236 3.29 -12.73 -15.70
CA ARG A 236 3.93 -11.52 -16.23
C ARG A 236 5.42 -11.46 -15.93
N PHE A 237 5.82 -11.78 -14.69
CA PHE A 237 7.24 -11.81 -14.33
C PHE A 237 8.00 -12.84 -15.16
N ARG A 238 7.46 -14.04 -15.36
CA ARG A 238 8.06 -15.05 -16.24
C ARG A 238 8.22 -14.55 -17.67
N ALA A 239 7.18 -13.93 -18.23
CA ALA A 239 7.25 -13.37 -19.58
C ALA A 239 8.28 -12.24 -19.72
N ILE A 240 8.53 -11.46 -18.66
CA ILE A 240 9.49 -10.33 -18.67
C ILE A 240 10.93 -10.83 -18.44
N LEU A 241 11.11 -11.82 -17.60
CA LEU A 241 12.45 -12.29 -17.20
C LEU A 241 13.04 -13.32 -18.16
N GLY A 242 12.22 -14.06 -18.88
CA GLY A 242 12.56 -15.11 -19.85
C GLY A 242 12.54 -16.46 -19.18
#